data_0e4f1b4fcedccbd072683b4ee5d82223
#
_entry.id   0e4f1b4fcedccbd072683b4ee5d82223
#
_cell.length_a   1.000
_cell.length_b   1.000
_cell.length_c   1.000
_cell.angle_alpha   90.00
_cell.angle_beta   90.00
_cell.angle_gamma   90.00
#
_symmetry.space_group_name_H-M   'P 1'
#
loop_
_entity.id
_entity.type
_entity.pdbx_description
1 polymer ?
#
loop_
_entity_poly.entity_id
_entity_poly.type
_entity_poly.pdbx_seq_one_letter_code
_entity_poly.pdbx_strand_id
1 'polypeptide(L)'
;MCSAQCEKTGPTANFEIYIFSMKRKYFLYAFALTVLPLQAQDIYKVEQFSGEDLNGTARFVGMGGAMNALGADLSAIGTNPASIGLFRRNDVSLSGSVTTQPNALSLYNIDKSRASFDQLGFVYSTRIGGSSIKYLNFGFNYQKRRNFKSFIGLDGVDLGGLSQSMEMANLGSIYGKAKGDLAKRQTYVSPIAEVGYLGYLIDPDASGNLKPVNATKAYYQRAQHGGIQQYDFNVSMNYKDQIFAGLTFGFYNVNMNSYTLYSEDILDPGGSGQTQPYKMSNEQALTGNGFDVKAGVIFRPVENDPFRIGFSVSTPIWFSLTGNNLLLTHSPFTKPTEKDPGYATDDFDYNIRTPWKFNISLGTTVGNFLALDAEYEYKD
;
A
#
# COMPACT_ATOMS: atom_id res chain seq x y z
N MET A 1 -32.17 60.36 8.04
CA MET A 1 -32.01 59.05 8.68
C MET A 1 -31.91 58.02 7.59
N CYS A 2 -30.68 57.66 7.26
CA CYS A 2 -30.32 56.74 6.18
C CYS A 2 -30.01 55.39 6.84
N SER A 3 -30.67 54.30 6.44
CA SER A 3 -30.28 52.96 6.77
C SER A 3 -29.87 52.24 5.49
N ALA A 4 -28.57 52.04 5.35
CA ALA A 4 -27.98 51.28 4.24
C ALA A 4 -28.07 49.79 4.61
N GLN A 5 -28.76 49.00 3.79
CA GLN A 5 -28.64 47.55 3.79
C GLN A 5 -27.42 47.19 2.92
N CYS A 6 -26.47 46.48 3.53
CA CYS A 6 -25.32 45.93 2.89
C CYS A 6 -25.61 44.44 2.52
N GLU A 7 -25.84 44.21 1.25
CA GLU A 7 -26.06 42.90 0.68
C GLU A 7 -24.67 42.24 0.45
N LYS A 8 -24.35 41.21 1.21
CA LYS A 8 -23.14 40.40 0.99
C LYS A 8 -23.47 39.27 0.04
N THR A 9 -23.17 39.46 -1.23
CA THR A 9 -23.04 38.36 -2.20
C THR A 9 -21.61 37.83 -2.15
N GLY A 10 -21.42 36.70 -1.50
CA GLY A 10 -20.14 36.01 -1.49
C GLY A 10 -20.02 34.99 -2.64
N PRO A 11 -18.88 34.92 -3.34
CA PRO A 11 -18.66 33.99 -4.46
C PRO A 11 -18.07 32.65 -3.98
N THR A 12 -18.72 31.93 -3.06
CA THR A 12 -18.17 30.70 -2.51
C THR A 12 -18.76 29.40 -3.09
N ALA A 13 -19.94 29.46 -3.70
CA ALA A 13 -20.62 28.25 -4.19
C ALA A 13 -20.05 27.68 -5.51
N ASN A 14 -19.43 28.51 -6.36
CA ASN A 14 -18.92 28.05 -7.65
C ASN A 14 -17.50 27.44 -7.57
N PHE A 15 -16.74 27.68 -6.52
CA PHE A 15 -15.37 27.19 -6.38
C PHE A 15 -15.31 25.72 -5.93
N GLU A 16 -16.25 25.30 -5.09
CA GLU A 16 -16.30 23.90 -4.65
C GLU A 16 -16.78 22.95 -5.74
N ILE A 17 -17.72 23.36 -6.58
CA ILE A 17 -18.19 22.54 -7.72
C ILE A 17 -17.09 22.38 -8.77
N TYR A 18 -16.26 23.41 -8.98
CA TYR A 18 -15.14 23.36 -9.94
C TYR A 18 -14.00 22.45 -9.44
N ILE A 19 -13.69 22.48 -8.14
CA ILE A 19 -12.67 21.60 -7.53
C ILE A 19 -13.13 20.14 -7.55
N PHE A 20 -14.42 19.86 -7.35
CA PHE A 20 -14.95 18.50 -7.38
C PHE A 20 -15.00 17.95 -8.82
N SER A 21 -15.33 18.77 -9.80
CA SER A 21 -15.30 18.41 -11.22
C SER A 21 -13.86 18.22 -11.72
N MET A 22 -12.92 19.08 -11.30
CA MET A 22 -11.49 18.93 -11.65
C MET A 22 -10.88 17.66 -11.04
N LYS A 23 -11.16 17.35 -9.76
CA LYS A 23 -10.66 16.13 -9.10
C LYS A 23 -11.13 14.87 -9.82
N ARG A 24 -12.36 14.84 -10.31
CA ARG A 24 -12.92 13.68 -11.02
C ARG A 24 -12.23 13.45 -12.38
N LYS A 25 -11.92 14.51 -13.14
CA LYS A 25 -11.18 14.42 -14.40
C LYS A 25 -9.72 14.04 -14.20
N TYR A 26 -9.02 14.64 -13.23
CA TYR A 26 -7.64 14.30 -12.92
C TYR A 26 -7.50 12.90 -12.28
N PHE A 27 -8.49 12.45 -11.55
CA PHE A 27 -8.54 11.08 -11.03
C PHE A 27 -8.70 10.05 -12.17
N LEU A 28 -9.46 10.37 -13.21
CA LEU A 28 -9.57 9.57 -14.44
C LEU A 28 -8.26 9.54 -15.25
N TYR A 29 -7.56 10.66 -15.35
CA TYR A 29 -6.23 10.71 -15.99
C TYR A 29 -5.18 9.94 -15.17
N ALA A 30 -5.17 10.09 -13.85
CA ALA A 30 -4.31 9.31 -12.95
C ALA A 30 -4.64 7.81 -13.03
N PHE A 31 -5.89 7.47 -13.29
CA PHE A 31 -6.38 6.10 -13.34
C PHE A 31 -6.09 5.41 -14.68
N ALA A 32 -6.22 6.10 -15.81
CA ALA A 32 -5.76 5.61 -17.12
C ALA A 32 -4.24 5.35 -17.14
N LEU A 33 -3.46 6.10 -16.33
CA LEU A 33 -2.03 5.91 -16.14
C LEU A 33 -1.66 4.67 -15.30
N THR A 34 -2.58 4.09 -14.51
CA THR A 34 -2.27 2.93 -13.65
C THR A 34 -2.23 1.60 -14.39
N VAL A 35 -2.58 1.56 -15.67
CA VAL A 35 -2.44 0.38 -16.53
C VAL A 35 -1.16 0.45 -17.37
N LEU A 36 -0.33 1.48 -17.21
CA LEU A 36 0.93 1.66 -17.93
C LEU A 36 2.02 0.65 -17.52
N PRO A 37 3.00 0.39 -18.40
CA PRO A 37 3.89 -0.75 -18.32
C PRO A 37 4.75 -0.78 -17.05
N LEU A 38 5.19 -1.95 -16.71
CA LEU A 38 5.95 -2.40 -15.54
C LEU A 38 6.96 -1.40 -14.90
N GLN A 39 7.49 -0.44 -15.63
CA GLN A 39 8.47 0.52 -15.10
C GLN A 39 7.85 1.71 -14.33
N ALA A 40 6.62 2.14 -14.69
CA ALA A 40 5.94 3.20 -13.94
C ALA A 40 5.25 2.67 -12.65
N GLN A 41 5.06 1.36 -12.55
CA GLN A 41 4.50 0.70 -11.38
C GLN A 41 5.45 0.65 -10.18
N ASP A 42 6.76 0.80 -10.39
CA ASP A 42 7.76 0.67 -9.34
C ASP A 42 7.63 1.75 -8.25
N ILE A 43 7.35 2.99 -8.60
CA ILE A 43 7.21 4.09 -7.63
C ILE A 43 6.00 3.87 -6.72
N TYR A 44 4.84 3.53 -7.27
CA TYR A 44 3.63 3.24 -6.49
C TYR A 44 3.78 2.00 -5.62
N LYS A 45 4.52 0.99 -6.10
CA LYS A 45 4.84 -0.19 -5.31
C LYS A 45 5.77 0.15 -4.15
N VAL A 46 6.83 0.93 -4.40
CA VAL A 46 7.74 1.39 -3.34
C VAL A 46 6.98 2.15 -2.27
N GLU A 47 6.07 3.05 -2.62
CA GLU A 47 5.20 3.74 -1.67
C GLU A 47 4.31 2.74 -0.90
N GLN A 48 3.71 1.77 -1.60
CA GLN A 48 2.86 0.76 -0.99
C GLN A 48 3.62 -0.11 0.03
N PHE A 49 4.89 -0.45 -0.24
CA PHE A 49 5.72 -1.28 0.64
C PHE A 49 6.44 -0.48 1.73
N SER A 50 6.73 0.80 1.52
CA SER A 50 7.35 1.68 2.52
C SER A 50 6.37 2.19 3.57
N GLY A 51 5.06 2.18 3.26
CA GLY A 51 4.01 2.57 4.18
C GLY A 51 3.82 1.56 5.31
N GLU A 52 3.24 2.02 6.40
CA GLU A 52 2.84 1.20 7.54
C GLU A 52 1.45 1.63 8.03
N ASP A 53 0.65 0.66 8.46
CA ASP A 53 -0.65 0.92 9.05
C ASP A 53 -0.49 1.06 10.57
N LEU A 54 -1.26 1.95 11.17
CA LEU A 54 -1.34 2.05 12.63
C LEU A 54 -2.02 0.78 13.17
N ASN A 55 -1.24 -0.11 13.72
CA ASN A 55 -1.68 -1.40 14.21
C ASN A 55 -0.89 -1.82 15.46
N GLY A 56 -1.42 -2.76 16.26
CA GLY A 56 -0.77 -3.22 17.47
C GLY A 56 -1.74 -3.42 18.62
N THR A 57 -1.28 -3.20 19.86
CA THR A 57 -2.14 -3.23 21.05
C THR A 57 -3.18 -2.12 21.00
N ALA A 58 -4.34 -2.31 21.61
CA ALA A 58 -5.38 -1.28 21.68
C ALA A 58 -4.88 0.03 22.31
N ARG A 59 -3.95 -0.06 23.28
CA ARG A 59 -3.32 1.10 23.89
C ARG A 59 -2.44 1.85 22.89
N PHE A 60 -1.59 1.16 22.14
CA PHE A 60 -0.74 1.74 21.12
C PHE A 60 -1.55 2.44 20.04
N VAL A 61 -2.59 1.77 19.52
CA VAL A 61 -3.49 2.33 18.51
C VAL A 61 -4.28 3.52 19.07
N GLY A 62 -4.76 3.41 20.32
CA GLY A 62 -5.49 4.50 20.98
C GLY A 62 -4.67 5.76 21.26
N MET A 63 -3.33 5.61 21.36
CA MET A 63 -2.37 6.72 21.48
C MET A 63 -1.89 7.23 20.10
N GLY A 64 -2.48 6.76 18.99
CA GLY A 64 -2.07 7.15 17.65
C GLY A 64 -0.68 6.61 17.25
N GLY A 65 -0.17 5.59 17.96
CA GLY A 65 1.18 5.07 17.79
C GLY A 65 2.25 5.81 18.58
N ALA A 66 1.92 6.94 19.20
CA ALA A 66 2.84 7.77 19.96
C ALA A 66 3.10 7.19 21.36
N MET A 67 4.06 6.27 21.44
CA MET A 67 4.46 5.59 22.68
C MET A 67 5.97 5.39 22.81
N ASN A 68 6.78 6.06 22.00
CA ASN A 68 8.21 5.82 21.93
C ASN A 68 8.97 6.28 23.19
N ALA A 69 8.49 7.34 23.87
CA ALA A 69 9.06 7.77 25.14
C ALA A 69 8.32 7.18 26.35
N LEU A 70 7.00 7.02 26.26
CA LEU A 70 6.22 6.38 27.31
C LEU A 70 6.62 4.90 27.49
N GLY A 71 6.78 4.19 26.40
CA GLY A 71 7.21 2.78 26.38
C GLY A 71 6.28 1.84 27.15
N ALA A 72 6.80 0.70 27.55
CA ALA A 72 6.07 -0.38 28.25
C ALA A 72 4.85 -0.86 27.47
N ASP A 73 4.97 -0.91 26.14
CA ASP A 73 4.02 -1.51 25.22
C ASP A 73 4.75 -2.38 24.22
N LEU A 74 4.23 -3.59 23.98
CA LEU A 74 4.87 -4.54 23.07
C LEU A 74 4.86 -4.08 21.62
N SER A 75 3.86 -3.28 21.21
CA SER A 75 3.83 -2.73 19.84
C SER A 75 4.90 -1.67 19.60
N ALA A 76 5.35 -0.98 20.66
CA ALA A 76 6.41 0.01 20.54
C ALA A 76 7.81 -0.60 20.28
N ILE A 77 7.97 -1.92 20.34
CA ILE A 77 9.21 -2.65 19.99
C ILE A 77 9.65 -2.37 18.56
N GLY A 78 8.68 -2.15 17.67
CA GLY A 78 8.90 -1.87 16.25
C GLY A 78 9.29 -0.42 15.94
N THR A 79 9.12 0.50 16.88
CA THR A 79 9.38 1.94 16.71
C THR A 79 10.52 2.43 17.61
N ASN A 80 10.51 2.08 18.90
CA ASN A 80 11.62 2.33 19.83
C ASN A 80 11.94 1.08 20.66
N PRO A 81 13.02 0.36 20.34
CA PRO A 81 13.46 -0.84 21.07
C PRO A 81 13.62 -0.66 22.59
N ALA A 82 13.97 0.53 23.04
CA ALA A 82 14.17 0.84 24.47
C ALA A 82 12.88 0.77 25.27
N SER A 83 11.71 0.82 24.63
CA SER A 83 10.40 0.74 25.26
C SER A 83 10.24 -0.56 26.07
N ILE A 84 10.88 -1.65 25.61
CA ILE A 84 10.87 -2.95 26.27
C ILE A 84 11.71 -2.93 27.55
N GLY A 85 12.70 -2.06 27.65
CA GLY A 85 13.52 -1.85 28.86
C GLY A 85 12.73 -1.36 30.08
N LEU A 86 11.54 -0.84 29.87
CA LEU A 86 10.64 -0.35 30.93
C LEU A 86 9.85 -1.49 31.63
N PHE A 87 9.78 -2.66 31.05
CA PHE A 87 9.11 -3.80 31.67
C PHE A 87 9.89 -4.29 32.88
N ARG A 88 9.18 -4.52 33.98
CA ARG A 88 9.70 -5.05 35.24
C ARG A 88 9.10 -6.41 35.60
N ARG A 89 8.22 -6.94 34.76
CA ARG A 89 7.54 -8.23 34.87
C ARG A 89 7.37 -8.81 33.48
N ASN A 90 7.18 -10.11 33.44
CA ASN A 90 6.78 -10.77 32.20
C ASN A 90 5.40 -10.26 31.77
N ASP A 91 5.23 -10.09 30.48
CA ASP A 91 3.98 -9.62 29.89
C ASP A 91 3.70 -10.34 28.57
N VAL A 92 2.41 -10.50 28.27
CA VAL A 92 1.92 -11.09 27.03
C VAL A 92 0.78 -10.21 26.51
N SER A 93 0.82 -9.88 25.25
CA SER A 93 -0.27 -9.16 24.60
C SER A 93 -0.76 -9.86 23.35
N LEU A 94 -2.05 -9.72 23.11
CA LEU A 94 -2.75 -10.23 21.95
C LEU A 94 -3.75 -9.20 21.49
N SER A 95 -3.79 -8.91 20.18
CA SER A 95 -4.82 -8.04 19.60
C SER A 95 -5.34 -8.55 18.27
N GLY A 96 -6.57 -8.17 17.98
CA GLY A 96 -7.25 -8.43 16.74
C GLY A 96 -8.24 -7.32 16.42
N SER A 97 -8.57 -7.19 15.16
CA SER A 97 -9.53 -6.19 14.67
C SER A 97 -10.53 -6.76 13.68
N VAL A 98 -11.56 -5.99 13.40
CA VAL A 98 -12.51 -6.26 12.33
C VAL A 98 -12.50 -5.06 11.38
N THR A 99 -12.13 -5.31 10.13
CA THR A 99 -12.13 -4.30 9.06
C THR A 99 -13.33 -4.52 8.17
N THR A 100 -14.09 -3.46 7.88
CA THR A 100 -15.25 -3.53 6.99
C THR A 100 -15.22 -2.40 5.97
N GLN A 101 -15.66 -2.69 4.73
CA GLN A 101 -15.83 -1.74 3.63
C GLN A 101 -17.28 -1.80 3.12
N PRO A 102 -18.25 -1.22 3.84
CA PRO A 102 -19.68 -1.41 3.56
C PRO A 102 -20.12 -0.92 2.17
N ASN A 103 -19.45 0.10 1.64
CA ASN A 103 -19.77 0.75 0.36
C ASN A 103 -18.92 0.21 -0.82
N ALA A 104 -18.13 -0.83 -0.62
CA ALA A 104 -17.39 -1.44 -1.73
C ALA A 104 -18.35 -2.07 -2.73
N LEU A 105 -18.16 -1.75 -4.02
CA LEU A 105 -18.87 -2.45 -5.12
C LEU A 105 -18.46 -3.93 -5.10
N SER A 106 -19.43 -4.79 -4.84
CA SER A 106 -19.20 -6.23 -4.78
C SER A 106 -19.48 -6.85 -6.14
N LEU A 107 -18.45 -7.11 -6.91
CA LEU A 107 -18.52 -7.84 -8.17
C LEU A 107 -18.12 -9.31 -8.00
N TYR A 108 -17.48 -9.61 -6.93
CA TYR A 108 -17.23 -10.96 -6.46
C TYR A 108 -17.86 -11.08 -5.07
N ASN A 109 -18.42 -12.23 -4.71
CA ASN A 109 -18.92 -12.55 -3.37
C ASN A 109 -17.80 -12.53 -2.32
N ILE A 110 -17.11 -11.37 -2.18
CA ILE A 110 -16.04 -11.20 -1.24
C ILE A 110 -16.62 -10.54 0.01
N ASP A 111 -16.37 -11.15 1.16
CA ASP A 111 -16.82 -10.63 2.44
C ASP A 111 -16.31 -9.19 2.65
N LYS A 112 -17.25 -8.26 2.76
CA LYS A 112 -16.97 -6.85 3.03
C LYS A 112 -16.38 -6.63 4.43
N SER A 113 -16.58 -7.58 5.32
CA SER A 113 -16.06 -7.56 6.69
C SER A 113 -15.14 -8.75 6.92
N ARG A 114 -14.01 -8.54 7.57
CA ARG A 114 -13.07 -9.60 7.91
C ARG A 114 -12.44 -9.36 9.26
N ALA A 115 -12.39 -10.42 10.06
CA ALA A 115 -11.55 -10.44 11.25
C ALA A 115 -10.06 -10.51 10.86
N SER A 116 -9.23 -9.80 11.60
CA SER A 116 -7.78 -9.75 11.43
C SER A 116 -7.12 -10.08 12.75
N PHE A 117 -6.10 -10.94 12.69
CA PHE A 117 -5.16 -11.15 13.78
C PHE A 117 -4.03 -10.12 13.59
N ASP A 118 -3.88 -9.21 14.54
CA ASP A 118 -3.08 -8.03 14.33
C ASP A 118 -1.75 -8.05 15.06
N GLN A 119 -1.73 -8.58 16.31
CA GLN A 119 -0.51 -8.59 17.11
C GLN A 119 -0.54 -9.73 18.13
N LEU A 120 0.62 -10.34 18.35
CA LEU A 120 0.95 -11.24 19.45
C LEU A 120 2.38 -10.96 19.91
N GLY A 121 2.56 -10.72 21.17
CA GLY A 121 3.90 -10.50 21.69
C GLY A 121 4.05 -10.96 23.14
N PHE A 122 5.30 -11.13 23.53
CA PHE A 122 5.64 -11.40 24.92
C PHE A 122 6.95 -10.72 25.31
N VAL A 123 7.10 -10.40 26.58
CA VAL A 123 8.35 -9.95 27.20
C VAL A 123 8.71 -10.88 28.36
N TYR A 124 9.94 -11.32 28.33
CA TYR A 124 10.59 -11.98 29.46
C TYR A 124 11.53 -11.00 30.16
N SER A 125 11.19 -10.61 31.39
CA SER A 125 11.92 -9.60 32.17
C SER A 125 12.68 -10.28 33.33
N THR A 126 14.01 -10.12 33.30
CA THR A 126 14.89 -10.68 34.32
C THR A 126 15.51 -9.56 35.14
N ARG A 127 15.31 -9.62 36.47
CA ARG A 127 15.97 -8.69 37.40
C ARG A 127 17.42 -9.15 37.67
N ILE A 128 18.36 -8.21 37.50
CA ILE A 128 19.78 -8.43 37.79
C ILE A 128 20.10 -7.81 39.16
N GLY A 129 20.40 -8.65 40.13
CA GLY A 129 20.81 -8.18 41.47
C GLY A 129 22.26 -7.73 41.53
N GLY A 130 22.54 -6.74 42.39
CA GLY A 130 23.93 -6.30 42.65
C GLY A 130 24.62 -5.52 41.56
N SER A 131 23.90 -5.12 40.47
CA SER A 131 24.42 -4.40 39.33
C SER A 131 23.72 -3.07 39.16
N SER A 132 24.37 -2.16 38.44
CA SER A 132 23.73 -0.91 37.94
C SER A 132 22.64 -1.20 36.89
N ILE A 133 22.72 -2.34 36.20
CA ILE A 133 21.67 -2.84 35.33
C ILE A 133 20.61 -3.49 36.23
N LYS A 134 19.43 -2.88 36.28
CA LYS A 134 18.31 -3.36 37.10
C LYS A 134 17.57 -4.52 36.46
N TYR A 135 17.31 -4.44 35.16
CA TYR A 135 16.60 -5.44 34.39
C TYR A 135 17.25 -5.65 33.02
N LEU A 136 17.22 -6.89 32.58
CA LEU A 136 17.50 -7.30 31.21
C LEU A 136 16.22 -7.96 30.67
N ASN A 137 15.73 -7.48 29.55
CA ASN A 137 14.47 -7.87 28.96
C ASN A 137 14.69 -8.45 27.57
N PHE A 138 13.97 -9.52 27.26
CA PHE A 138 13.89 -10.15 25.96
C PHE A 138 12.45 -10.04 25.48
N GLY A 139 12.26 -9.47 24.31
CA GLY A 139 10.94 -9.26 23.70
C GLY A 139 10.81 -9.98 22.37
N PHE A 140 9.62 -10.50 22.13
CA PHE A 140 9.19 -10.93 20.80
C PHE A 140 7.86 -10.30 20.50
N ASN A 141 7.69 -9.83 19.27
CA ASN A 141 6.42 -9.28 18.79
C ASN A 141 6.18 -9.69 17.34
N TYR A 142 5.04 -10.30 17.09
CA TYR A 142 4.45 -10.41 15.77
C TYR A 142 3.46 -9.26 15.60
N GLN A 143 3.53 -8.55 14.48
CA GLN A 143 2.61 -7.47 14.16
C GLN A 143 2.31 -7.46 12.66
N LYS A 144 1.05 -7.28 12.28
CA LYS A 144 0.67 -6.99 10.92
C LYS A 144 1.01 -5.53 10.60
N ARG A 145 2.13 -5.31 9.90
CA ARG A 145 2.63 -3.98 9.57
C ARG A 145 1.78 -3.27 8.52
N ARG A 146 1.30 -4.03 7.53
CA ARG A 146 0.47 -3.51 6.44
C ARG A 146 -0.60 -4.52 6.05
N ASN A 147 -1.79 -4.02 5.77
CA ASN A 147 -2.89 -4.81 5.23
C ASN A 147 -3.20 -4.30 3.81
N PHE A 148 -3.03 -5.18 2.81
CA PHE A 148 -3.31 -4.83 1.41
C PHE A 148 -4.77 -5.03 1.01
N LYS A 149 -5.62 -5.51 1.92
CA LYS A 149 -7.03 -5.75 1.59
C LYS A 149 -7.71 -4.45 1.18
N SER A 150 -8.03 -4.36 -0.10
CA SER A 150 -8.75 -3.21 -0.67
C SER A 150 -9.59 -3.61 -1.85
N PHE A 151 -10.73 -2.94 -2.01
CA PHE A 151 -11.60 -3.04 -3.16
C PHE A 151 -11.80 -1.67 -3.75
N ILE A 152 -11.57 -1.53 -5.04
CA ILE A 152 -11.82 -0.32 -5.79
C ILE A 152 -12.67 -0.71 -6.98
N GLY A 153 -13.77 0.01 -7.22
CA GLY A 153 -14.63 -0.19 -8.37
C GLY A 153 -15.07 1.14 -8.96
N LEU A 154 -15.11 1.19 -10.29
CA LEU A 154 -15.73 2.26 -11.08
C LEU A 154 -16.69 1.60 -12.05
N ASP A 155 -17.89 2.14 -12.15
CA ASP A 155 -18.98 1.58 -12.95
C ASP A 155 -19.45 2.60 -13.98
N GLY A 156 -19.39 2.20 -15.26
CA GLY A 156 -19.96 2.94 -16.37
C GLY A 156 -19.44 4.37 -16.57
N VAL A 157 -18.12 4.59 -16.43
CA VAL A 157 -17.50 5.92 -16.62
C VAL A 157 -17.46 6.24 -18.11
N ASP A 158 -18.00 7.40 -18.49
CA ASP A 158 -17.94 7.91 -19.87
C ASP A 158 -16.48 8.28 -20.20
N LEU A 159 -15.95 7.70 -21.26
CA LEU A 159 -14.58 7.88 -21.72
C LEU A 159 -14.40 9.13 -22.59
N GLY A 160 -15.48 9.75 -23.07
CA GLY A 160 -15.41 10.94 -23.93
C GLY A 160 -14.63 10.70 -25.22
N GLY A 161 -14.70 9.50 -25.78
CA GLY A 161 -13.99 9.10 -27.01
C GLY A 161 -12.58 8.55 -26.77
N LEU A 162 -12.10 8.45 -25.53
CA LEU A 162 -10.85 7.79 -25.20
C LEU A 162 -11.09 6.27 -25.02
N SER A 163 -10.07 5.47 -25.26
CA SER A 163 -10.10 4.02 -25.06
C SER A 163 -8.73 3.50 -24.66
N GLN A 164 -8.70 2.42 -23.90
CA GLN A 164 -7.46 1.69 -23.58
C GLN A 164 -6.77 1.17 -24.84
N SER A 165 -7.54 0.85 -25.89
CA SER A 165 -6.99 0.42 -27.18
C SER A 165 -6.15 1.52 -27.87
N MET A 166 -6.41 2.80 -27.59
CA MET A 166 -5.55 3.89 -28.06
C MET A 166 -4.15 3.83 -27.42
N GLU A 167 -4.08 3.53 -26.14
CA GLU A 167 -2.82 3.34 -25.44
C GLU A 167 -2.11 2.06 -25.92
N MET A 168 -2.85 0.97 -26.15
CA MET A 168 -2.32 -0.23 -26.77
C MET A 168 -1.69 0.05 -28.14
N ALA A 169 -2.38 0.84 -28.99
CA ALA A 169 -1.88 1.25 -30.30
C ALA A 169 -0.64 2.13 -30.19
N ASN A 170 -0.64 3.08 -29.26
CA ASN A 170 0.49 3.96 -28.97
C ASN A 170 1.73 3.16 -28.57
N LEU A 171 1.61 2.29 -27.57
CA LEU A 171 2.68 1.45 -27.09
C LEU A 171 3.19 0.48 -28.18
N GLY A 172 2.26 -0.11 -28.95
CA GLY A 172 2.60 -0.93 -30.11
C GLY A 172 3.39 -0.16 -31.18
N SER A 173 3.04 1.11 -31.45
CA SER A 173 3.76 1.95 -32.44
C SER A 173 5.12 2.41 -31.96
N ILE A 174 5.29 2.68 -30.67
CA ILE A 174 6.57 3.11 -30.07
C ILE A 174 7.57 1.94 -30.06
N TYR A 175 7.12 0.75 -29.63
CA TYR A 175 7.98 -0.42 -29.45
C TYR A 175 8.07 -1.32 -30.70
N GLY A 176 7.07 -1.24 -31.57
CA GLY A 176 7.03 -1.95 -32.82
C GLY A 176 7.16 -1.01 -34.01
N LYS A 177 8.29 -0.43 -34.34
CA LYS A 177 8.48 0.20 -35.68
C LYS A 177 8.14 -0.78 -36.83
N ALA A 178 7.14 -1.59 -36.67
CA ALA A 178 7.14 -2.90 -37.09
C ALA A 178 5.88 -3.22 -37.87
N LYS A 179 5.94 -3.05 -39.13
CA LYS A 179 5.12 -3.88 -40.03
C LYS A 179 5.39 -5.34 -39.74
N GLY A 180 4.53 -5.98 -38.95
CA GLY A 180 4.54 -7.42 -38.70
C GLY A 180 5.29 -7.94 -37.49
N ASP A 181 5.89 -7.12 -36.64
CA ASP A 181 6.66 -7.59 -35.49
C ASP A 181 5.78 -7.99 -34.30
N LEU A 182 4.60 -7.37 -34.12
CA LEU A 182 3.59 -7.80 -33.17
C LEU A 182 3.18 -9.25 -33.40
N ALA A 183 3.01 -9.66 -34.66
CA ALA A 183 2.66 -11.02 -35.03
C ALA A 183 3.79 -12.03 -34.82
N LYS A 184 5.04 -11.55 -34.75
CA LYS A 184 6.24 -12.40 -34.59
C LYS A 184 6.67 -12.59 -33.14
N ARG A 185 5.94 -12.00 -32.15
CA ARG A 185 6.27 -12.07 -30.72
C ARG A 185 7.73 -11.72 -30.42
N GLN A 186 8.21 -10.60 -30.96
CA GLN A 186 9.56 -10.17 -30.65
C GLN A 186 9.67 -9.51 -29.29
N THR A 187 10.80 -9.69 -28.64
CA THR A 187 11.17 -9.39 -27.24
C THR A 187 10.96 -7.93 -26.77
N TYR A 188 10.50 -7.03 -27.63
CA TYR A 188 10.39 -5.60 -27.35
C TYR A 188 8.98 -5.02 -27.45
N VAL A 189 7.96 -5.86 -27.58
CA VAL A 189 6.58 -5.41 -27.66
C VAL A 189 6.00 -5.29 -26.26
N SER A 190 5.28 -4.21 -25.98
CA SER A 190 4.56 -4.06 -24.73
C SER A 190 3.52 -5.18 -24.57
N PRO A 191 3.50 -5.91 -23.43
CA PRO A 191 2.53 -6.99 -23.18
C PRO A 191 1.07 -6.56 -23.43
N ILE A 192 0.71 -5.34 -23.07
CA ILE A 192 -0.65 -4.81 -23.29
C ILE A 192 -0.94 -4.57 -24.77
N ALA A 193 0.05 -4.15 -25.56
CA ALA A 193 -0.09 -4.00 -27.00
C ALA A 193 -0.19 -5.36 -27.69
N GLU A 194 0.56 -6.35 -27.23
CA GLU A 194 0.49 -7.73 -27.76
C GLU A 194 -0.92 -8.34 -27.56
N VAL A 195 -1.45 -8.30 -26.34
CA VAL A 195 -2.80 -8.81 -26.07
C VAL A 195 -3.88 -8.00 -26.79
N GLY A 196 -3.68 -6.70 -26.97
CA GLY A 196 -4.58 -5.85 -27.75
C GLY A 196 -4.61 -6.24 -29.25
N TYR A 197 -3.45 -6.52 -29.84
CA TYR A 197 -3.34 -6.98 -31.23
C TYR A 197 -3.95 -8.38 -31.40
N LEU A 198 -3.58 -9.32 -30.54
CA LEU A 198 -4.10 -10.69 -30.60
C LEU A 198 -5.62 -10.76 -30.31
N GLY A 199 -6.16 -9.78 -29.57
CA GLY A 199 -7.59 -9.64 -29.26
C GLY A 199 -8.37 -8.82 -30.30
N TYR A 200 -7.74 -8.40 -31.40
CA TYR A 200 -8.35 -7.54 -32.45
C TYR A 200 -8.89 -6.19 -31.91
N LEU A 201 -8.28 -5.68 -30.84
CA LEU A 201 -8.59 -4.34 -30.28
C LEU A 201 -7.77 -3.25 -30.96
N ILE A 202 -6.68 -3.63 -31.59
CA ILE A 202 -5.81 -2.79 -32.44
C ILE A 202 -5.44 -3.57 -33.70
N ASP A 203 -5.67 -2.96 -34.86
CA ASP A 203 -5.34 -3.56 -36.15
C ASP A 203 -4.51 -2.61 -37.00
N PRO A 204 -3.52 -3.09 -37.78
CA PRO A 204 -2.77 -2.27 -38.69
C PRO A 204 -3.63 -1.88 -39.92
N ASP A 205 -3.62 -0.59 -40.28
CA ASP A 205 -4.17 -0.14 -41.54
C ASP A 205 -3.27 -0.51 -42.73
N ALA A 206 -3.71 -0.16 -43.94
CA ALA A 206 -2.95 -0.43 -45.17
C ALA A 206 -1.56 0.22 -45.17
N SER A 207 -1.33 1.25 -44.38
CA SER A 207 -0.04 1.93 -44.17
C SER A 207 0.78 1.33 -43.05
N GLY A 208 0.21 0.39 -42.29
CA GLY A 208 0.83 -0.28 -41.13
C GLY A 208 0.73 0.53 -39.83
N ASN A 209 -0.12 1.55 -39.74
CA ASN A 209 -0.41 2.24 -38.51
C ASN A 209 -1.47 1.45 -37.72
N LEU A 210 -1.25 1.28 -36.41
CA LEU A 210 -2.20 0.60 -35.54
C LEU A 210 -3.42 1.48 -35.30
N LYS A 211 -4.59 0.97 -35.65
CA LYS A 211 -5.88 1.62 -35.40
C LYS A 211 -6.56 1.01 -34.19
N PRO A 212 -6.87 1.83 -33.16
CA PRO A 212 -7.63 1.38 -32.01
C PRO A 212 -9.12 1.27 -32.34
N VAL A 213 -9.85 0.48 -31.55
CA VAL A 213 -11.31 0.49 -31.51
C VAL A 213 -11.79 1.65 -30.64
N ASN A 214 -12.95 2.23 -30.97
CA ASN A 214 -13.56 3.28 -30.17
C ASN A 214 -14.37 2.68 -29.03
N ALA A 215 -14.35 3.31 -27.86
CA ALA A 215 -15.12 2.92 -26.70
C ALA A 215 -15.99 4.07 -26.20
N THR A 216 -17.06 3.72 -25.49
CA THR A 216 -18.01 4.69 -24.92
C THR A 216 -17.90 4.76 -23.41
N LYS A 217 -17.87 3.61 -22.73
CA LYS A 217 -17.84 3.51 -21.27
C LYS A 217 -16.76 2.55 -20.80
N ALA A 218 -16.20 2.83 -19.64
CA ALA A 218 -15.26 1.93 -18.96
C ALA A 218 -15.78 1.49 -17.60
N TYR A 219 -15.37 0.30 -17.23
CA TYR A 219 -15.62 -0.35 -15.94
C TYR A 219 -14.29 -0.83 -15.39
N TYR A 220 -14.06 -0.59 -14.12
CA TYR A 220 -12.85 -1.04 -13.48
C TYR A 220 -13.11 -1.61 -12.10
N GLN A 221 -12.40 -2.67 -11.79
CA GLN A 221 -12.50 -3.33 -10.51
C GLN A 221 -11.15 -3.91 -10.13
N ARG A 222 -10.75 -3.67 -8.89
CA ARG A 222 -9.55 -4.23 -8.33
C ARG A 222 -9.82 -4.78 -6.95
N ALA A 223 -9.46 -6.02 -6.73
CA ALA A 223 -9.43 -6.68 -5.44
C ALA A 223 -7.98 -6.98 -5.08
N GLN A 224 -7.53 -6.50 -3.93
CA GLN A 224 -6.22 -6.82 -3.39
C GLN A 224 -6.38 -7.51 -2.04
N HIS A 225 -5.48 -8.45 -1.73
CA HIS A 225 -5.42 -9.10 -0.43
C HIS A 225 -3.98 -9.49 -0.07
N GLY A 226 -3.77 -9.82 1.21
CA GLY A 226 -2.46 -10.10 1.76
C GLY A 226 -1.98 -8.99 2.70
N GLY A 227 -0.69 -8.92 2.93
CA GLY A 227 -0.11 -7.94 3.84
C GLY A 227 1.38 -8.13 4.06
N ILE A 228 1.94 -7.28 4.90
CA ILE A 228 3.29 -7.39 5.42
C ILE A 228 3.19 -7.79 6.88
N GLN A 229 3.74 -8.95 7.22
CA GLN A 229 3.91 -9.42 8.59
C GLN A 229 5.30 -9.05 9.09
N GLN A 230 5.37 -8.53 10.31
CA GLN A 230 6.61 -8.14 10.99
C GLN A 230 6.80 -9.01 12.22
N TYR A 231 8.02 -9.49 12.39
CA TYR A 231 8.48 -10.30 13.53
C TYR A 231 9.68 -9.60 14.14
N ASP A 232 9.53 -9.07 15.34
CA ASP A 232 10.58 -8.33 16.04
C ASP A 232 11.15 -9.16 17.20
N PHE A 233 12.46 -9.28 17.24
CA PHE A 233 13.21 -9.86 18.35
C PHE A 233 14.02 -8.75 19.02
N ASN A 234 13.78 -8.56 20.31
CA ASN A 234 14.34 -7.44 21.05
C ASN A 234 15.19 -7.92 22.23
N VAL A 235 16.28 -7.22 22.46
CA VAL A 235 17.04 -7.26 23.71
C VAL A 235 17.13 -5.83 24.22
N SER A 236 16.75 -5.61 25.48
CA SER A 236 16.78 -4.29 26.09
C SER A 236 17.16 -4.35 27.56
N MET A 237 17.72 -3.25 28.04
CA MET A 237 18.17 -3.14 29.42
C MET A 237 17.64 -1.87 30.09
N ASN A 238 17.52 -1.96 31.41
CA ASN A 238 17.22 -0.87 32.31
C ASN A 238 18.44 -0.58 33.18
N TYR A 239 19.06 0.58 32.99
CA TYR A 239 20.18 1.04 33.76
C TYR A 239 19.73 2.10 34.79
N LYS A 240 19.82 1.77 36.07
CA LYS A 240 19.47 2.64 37.22
C LYS A 240 18.06 3.25 37.18
N ASP A 241 17.11 2.68 36.45
CA ASP A 241 15.77 3.25 36.20
C ASP A 241 15.79 4.63 35.54
N GLN A 242 16.92 5.07 34.99
CA GLN A 242 17.12 6.35 34.31
C GLN A 242 17.39 6.20 32.82
N ILE A 243 18.16 5.19 32.42
CA ILE A 243 18.48 4.93 31.00
C ILE A 243 17.94 3.56 30.63
N PHE A 244 17.16 3.55 29.59
CA PHE A 244 16.66 2.34 28.96
C PHE A 244 17.22 2.27 27.54
N ALA A 245 17.84 1.17 27.18
CA ALA A 245 18.41 1.00 25.85
C ALA A 245 17.96 -0.34 25.27
N GLY A 246 17.77 -0.41 23.99
CA GLY A 246 17.31 -1.61 23.31
C GLY A 246 17.79 -1.71 21.88
N LEU A 247 17.84 -2.97 21.41
CA LEU A 247 18.14 -3.34 20.04
C LEU A 247 17.06 -4.32 19.57
N THR A 248 16.54 -4.11 18.37
CA THR A 248 15.55 -4.98 17.73
C THR A 248 16.05 -5.43 16.38
N PHE A 249 15.89 -6.72 16.10
CA PHE A 249 16.03 -7.31 14.77
C PHE A 249 14.64 -7.59 14.23
N GLY A 250 14.29 -6.93 13.13
CA GLY A 250 13.00 -7.07 12.48
C GLY A 250 13.10 -7.96 11.23
N PHE A 251 12.22 -8.92 11.13
CA PHE A 251 12.04 -9.78 9.97
C PHE A 251 10.66 -9.58 9.41
N TYR A 252 10.58 -9.54 8.10
CA TYR A 252 9.34 -9.24 7.37
C TYR A 252 9.01 -10.36 6.40
N ASN A 253 7.74 -10.71 6.34
CA ASN A 253 7.19 -11.56 5.29
C ASN A 253 6.15 -10.77 4.51
N VAL A 254 6.27 -10.79 3.20
CA VAL A 254 5.40 -10.08 2.27
C VAL A 254 4.60 -11.08 1.48
N ASN A 255 3.29 -10.89 1.41
CA ASN A 255 2.40 -11.61 0.53
C ASN A 255 1.34 -10.63 0.02
N MET A 256 1.27 -10.45 -1.27
CA MET A 256 0.26 -9.59 -1.92
C MET A 256 -0.27 -10.29 -3.17
N ASN A 257 -1.57 -10.38 -3.27
CA ASN A 257 -2.25 -10.80 -4.48
C ASN A 257 -3.21 -9.70 -4.92
N SER A 258 -3.18 -9.37 -6.19
CA SER A 258 -4.04 -8.37 -6.81
C SER A 258 -4.72 -8.97 -8.03
N TYR A 259 -6.02 -8.83 -8.07
CA TYR A 259 -6.82 -9.15 -9.23
C TYR A 259 -7.48 -7.87 -9.74
N THR A 260 -7.27 -7.54 -11.01
CA THR A 260 -7.86 -6.37 -11.66
C THR A 260 -8.70 -6.85 -12.84
N LEU A 261 -9.91 -6.34 -12.96
CA LEU A 261 -10.76 -6.50 -14.14
C LEU A 261 -11.05 -5.12 -14.71
N TYR A 262 -10.67 -4.92 -15.94
CA TYR A 262 -10.99 -3.75 -16.74
C TYR A 262 -11.90 -4.16 -17.90
N SER A 263 -12.89 -3.36 -18.23
CA SER A 263 -13.80 -3.60 -19.35
C SER A 263 -14.18 -2.28 -20.00
N GLU A 264 -14.33 -2.28 -21.32
CA GLU A 264 -14.90 -1.15 -22.07
C GLU A 264 -16.02 -1.64 -22.98
N ASP A 265 -17.04 -0.81 -23.12
CA ASP A 265 -18.07 -0.96 -24.14
C ASP A 265 -17.55 -0.37 -25.46
N ILE A 266 -17.10 -1.23 -26.36
CA ILE A 266 -16.55 -0.84 -27.67
C ILE A 266 -17.63 -0.79 -28.74
N LEU A 267 -17.52 0.18 -29.64
CA LEU A 267 -18.39 0.29 -30.80
C LEU A 267 -18.00 -0.76 -31.84
N ASP A 268 -18.98 -1.47 -32.35
CA ASP A 268 -18.78 -2.44 -33.43
C ASP A 268 -18.13 -1.77 -34.65
N PRO A 269 -16.93 -2.21 -35.09
CA PRO A 269 -16.29 -1.70 -36.28
C PRO A 269 -17.11 -1.90 -37.56
N GLY A 270 -18.05 -2.86 -37.56
CA GLY A 270 -18.99 -3.13 -38.68
C GLY A 270 -20.08 -2.10 -38.83
N GLY A 271 -20.16 -1.06 -37.96
CA GLY A 271 -21.08 0.06 -38.09
C GLY A 271 -22.53 -0.28 -37.70
N SER A 272 -22.78 -1.39 -37.00
CA SER A 272 -24.12 -1.75 -36.51
C SER A 272 -24.66 -0.81 -35.43
N GLY A 273 -23.83 0.05 -34.88
CA GLY A 273 -24.13 0.93 -33.75
C GLY A 273 -24.31 0.21 -32.42
N GLN A 274 -24.12 -1.10 -32.40
CA GLN A 274 -24.16 -1.90 -31.17
C GLN A 274 -22.82 -1.77 -30.42
N THR A 275 -22.89 -1.74 -29.10
CA THR A 275 -21.71 -1.82 -28.23
C THR A 275 -21.55 -3.24 -27.72
N GLN A 276 -20.30 -3.71 -27.69
CA GLN A 276 -19.94 -4.99 -27.10
C GLN A 276 -18.80 -4.79 -26.10
N PRO A 277 -18.84 -5.45 -24.93
CA PRO A 277 -17.76 -5.30 -23.97
C PRO A 277 -16.54 -6.15 -24.35
N TYR A 278 -15.34 -5.57 -24.30
CA TYR A 278 -14.16 -6.39 -24.09
C TYR A 278 -13.77 -6.36 -22.62
N LYS A 279 -13.05 -7.38 -22.18
CA LYS A 279 -12.60 -7.53 -20.80
C LYS A 279 -11.11 -7.82 -20.78
N MET A 280 -10.40 -7.19 -19.86
CA MET A 280 -9.00 -7.45 -19.59
C MET A 280 -8.83 -7.72 -18.10
N SER A 281 -8.33 -8.89 -17.76
CA SER A 281 -8.01 -9.25 -16.38
C SER A 281 -6.50 -9.28 -16.19
N ASN A 282 -6.07 -8.77 -15.05
CA ASN A 282 -4.66 -8.81 -14.64
C ASN A 282 -4.58 -9.41 -13.23
N GLU A 283 -3.92 -10.55 -13.13
CA GLU A 283 -3.60 -11.23 -11.88
C GLU A 283 -2.14 -11.01 -11.55
N GLN A 284 -1.86 -10.50 -10.36
CA GLN A 284 -0.50 -10.28 -9.89
C GLN A 284 -0.32 -10.88 -8.50
N ALA A 285 0.69 -11.72 -8.35
CA ALA A 285 1.15 -12.20 -7.06
C ALA A 285 2.54 -11.66 -6.76
N LEU A 286 2.77 -11.30 -5.51
CA LEU A 286 4.03 -10.81 -5.03
C LEU A 286 4.31 -11.39 -3.65
N THR A 287 5.45 -12.03 -3.50
CA THR A 287 5.91 -12.63 -2.25
C THR A 287 7.34 -12.23 -1.97
N GLY A 288 7.74 -12.29 -0.70
CA GLY A 288 9.14 -12.03 -0.36
C GLY A 288 9.37 -11.83 1.12
N ASN A 289 10.62 -11.51 1.42
CA ASN A 289 11.07 -11.33 2.78
C ASN A 289 11.84 -10.02 2.92
N GLY A 290 11.92 -9.52 4.14
CA GLY A 290 12.69 -8.33 4.48
C GLY A 290 13.35 -8.44 5.83
N PHE A 291 14.32 -7.56 6.07
CA PHE A 291 15.08 -7.49 7.31
C PHE A 291 15.44 -6.04 7.61
N ASP A 292 15.41 -5.67 8.90
CA ASP A 292 15.96 -4.39 9.40
C ASP A 292 16.56 -4.55 10.82
N VAL A 293 17.25 -3.51 11.25
CA VAL A 293 17.78 -3.37 12.61
C VAL A 293 17.36 -2.04 13.18
N LYS A 294 16.92 -2.04 14.43
CA LYS A 294 16.49 -0.84 15.14
C LYS A 294 17.24 -0.71 16.45
N ALA A 295 17.63 0.50 16.81
CA ALA A 295 18.23 0.82 18.11
C ALA A 295 17.47 1.97 18.75
N GLY A 296 17.36 1.96 20.08
CA GLY A 296 16.68 3.00 20.79
C GLY A 296 17.17 3.21 22.19
N VAL A 297 16.96 4.44 22.67
CA VAL A 297 17.25 4.85 24.05
C VAL A 297 16.10 5.68 24.58
N ILE A 298 15.71 5.44 25.82
CA ILE A 298 14.82 6.30 26.59
C ILE A 298 15.60 6.79 27.81
N PHE A 299 15.58 8.07 28.02
CA PHE A 299 16.26 8.75 29.12
C PHE A 299 15.23 9.38 30.05
N ARG A 300 15.35 9.14 31.36
CA ARG A 300 14.59 9.78 32.43
C ARG A 300 15.53 10.74 33.15
N PRO A 301 15.44 12.07 32.92
CA PRO A 301 16.40 13.04 33.49
C PRO A 301 16.42 13.08 35.02
N VAL A 302 15.25 12.95 35.63
CA VAL A 302 15.10 13.02 37.08
C VAL A 302 14.61 11.68 37.62
N GLU A 303 15.27 11.16 38.65
CA GLU A 303 14.86 9.91 39.29
C GLU A 303 13.46 10.05 39.86
N ASN A 304 12.61 9.03 39.63
CA ASN A 304 11.21 8.97 40.00
C ASN A 304 10.28 10.02 39.33
N ASP A 305 10.76 10.91 38.47
CA ASP A 305 9.92 11.76 37.64
C ASP A 305 9.33 10.94 36.47
N PRO A 306 8.07 11.13 36.11
CA PRO A 306 7.48 10.43 34.98
C PRO A 306 7.97 10.94 33.61
N PHE A 307 8.63 12.10 33.53
CA PHE A 307 9.09 12.68 32.28
C PHE A 307 10.22 11.86 31.65
N ARG A 308 10.12 11.62 30.36
CA ARG A 308 11.07 10.79 29.56
C ARG A 308 11.31 11.41 28.21
N ILE A 309 12.53 11.22 27.71
CA ILE A 309 12.96 11.60 26.36
C ILE A 309 13.37 10.33 25.66
N GLY A 310 12.81 10.08 24.48
CA GLY A 310 13.11 8.90 23.65
C GLY A 310 13.82 9.29 22.36
N PHE A 311 14.78 8.44 21.96
CA PHE A 311 15.44 8.49 20.66
C PHE A 311 15.47 7.11 20.08
N SER A 312 15.16 6.97 18.80
CA SER A 312 15.35 5.72 18.08
C SER A 312 15.80 5.96 16.64
N VAL A 313 16.51 4.97 16.13
CA VAL A 313 16.94 4.89 14.74
C VAL A 313 16.59 3.50 14.20
N SER A 314 16.02 3.48 13.00
CA SER A 314 15.77 2.24 12.25
C SER A 314 16.51 2.31 10.92
N THR A 315 17.21 1.23 10.61
CA THR A 315 17.80 1.07 9.28
C THR A 315 16.69 0.97 8.23
N PRO A 316 17.01 1.13 6.95
CA PRO A 316 16.11 0.68 5.89
C PRO A 316 15.71 -0.77 6.08
N ILE A 317 14.50 -1.10 5.66
CA ILE A 317 14.12 -2.50 5.45
C ILE A 317 14.63 -2.88 4.05
N TRP A 318 15.43 -3.94 4.00
CA TRP A 318 15.87 -4.53 2.74
C TRP A 318 14.91 -5.65 2.38
N PHE A 319 14.02 -5.37 1.44
CA PHE A 319 13.10 -6.37 0.89
C PHE A 319 13.71 -7.05 -0.34
N SER A 320 13.63 -8.37 -0.39
CA SER A 320 13.83 -9.19 -1.58
C SER A 320 12.48 -9.79 -1.96
N LEU A 321 11.98 -9.46 -3.13
CA LEU A 321 10.63 -9.74 -3.57
C LEU A 321 10.67 -10.49 -4.89
N THR A 322 9.80 -11.49 -5.03
CA THR A 322 9.54 -12.23 -6.26
C THR A 322 8.10 -12.01 -6.67
N GLY A 323 7.88 -11.65 -7.92
CA GLY A 323 6.56 -11.38 -8.47
C GLY A 323 6.30 -12.13 -9.76
N ASN A 324 5.03 -12.39 -10.02
CA ASN A 324 4.55 -12.84 -11.32
C ASN A 324 3.31 -12.04 -11.72
N ASN A 325 2.99 -12.08 -13.01
CA ASN A 325 1.87 -11.36 -13.57
C ASN A 325 1.24 -12.17 -14.72
N LEU A 326 -0.08 -12.27 -14.72
CA LEU A 326 -0.86 -12.87 -15.79
C LEU A 326 -1.88 -11.87 -16.31
N LEU A 327 -1.73 -11.47 -17.56
CA LEU A 327 -2.65 -10.61 -18.27
C LEU A 327 -3.44 -11.44 -19.28
N LEU A 328 -4.76 -11.39 -19.20
CA LEU A 328 -5.69 -12.07 -20.13
C LEU A 328 -6.64 -11.03 -20.72
N THR A 329 -6.94 -11.17 -22.01
CA THR A 329 -7.87 -10.27 -22.71
C THR A 329 -8.94 -11.11 -23.40
N HIS A 330 -10.19 -10.84 -23.09
CA HIS A 330 -11.35 -11.39 -23.79
C HIS A 330 -11.97 -10.32 -24.66
N SER A 331 -11.94 -10.53 -25.97
CA SER A 331 -12.48 -9.61 -26.97
C SER A 331 -13.66 -10.25 -27.69
N PRO A 332 -14.73 -9.51 -27.99
CA PRO A 332 -15.86 -10.02 -28.78
C PRO A 332 -15.47 -10.32 -30.22
N PHE A 333 -14.28 -9.88 -30.68
CA PHE A 333 -13.77 -10.12 -32.03
C PHE A 333 -12.93 -11.39 -32.13
N THR A 334 -12.53 -11.99 -30.98
CA THR A 334 -11.82 -13.26 -30.96
C THR A 334 -12.76 -14.37 -31.44
N LYS A 335 -12.32 -15.17 -32.39
CA LYS A 335 -13.15 -16.27 -32.92
C LYS A 335 -13.42 -17.34 -31.85
N PRO A 336 -14.57 -17.98 -31.83
CA PRO A 336 -14.89 -19.00 -30.82
C PRO A 336 -13.92 -20.18 -30.76
N THR A 337 -13.16 -20.41 -31.83
CA THR A 337 -12.15 -21.47 -31.94
C THR A 337 -10.75 -21.02 -31.47
N GLU A 338 -10.57 -19.74 -31.22
CA GLU A 338 -9.30 -19.15 -30.73
C GLU A 338 -9.37 -19.02 -29.22
N LYS A 339 -8.22 -19.23 -28.57
CA LYS A 339 -8.09 -18.95 -27.13
C LYS A 339 -7.99 -17.45 -26.92
N ASP A 340 -8.53 -16.99 -25.80
CA ASP A 340 -8.32 -15.62 -25.36
C ASP A 340 -6.82 -15.31 -25.29
N PRO A 341 -6.38 -14.20 -25.87
CA PRO A 341 -4.97 -13.83 -25.84
C PRO A 341 -4.54 -13.52 -24.41
N GLY A 342 -3.39 -14.03 -24.03
CA GLY A 342 -2.82 -13.84 -22.71
C GLY A 342 -1.31 -13.64 -22.77
N TYR A 343 -0.82 -12.96 -21.76
CA TYR A 343 0.61 -12.76 -21.53
C TYR A 343 0.92 -13.10 -20.08
N ALA A 344 1.80 -14.05 -19.86
CA ALA A 344 2.32 -14.39 -18.55
C ALA A 344 3.79 -13.94 -18.47
N THR A 345 4.16 -13.29 -17.39
CA THR A 345 5.56 -13.07 -17.07
C THR A 345 6.08 -14.26 -16.30
N ASP A 346 7.31 -14.67 -16.58
CA ASP A 346 8.07 -15.52 -15.67
C ASP A 346 8.26 -14.79 -14.34
N ASP A 347 8.60 -15.52 -13.28
CA ASP A 347 8.95 -14.95 -12.00
C ASP A 347 10.08 -13.92 -12.17
N PHE A 348 9.90 -12.75 -11.61
CA PHE A 348 10.90 -11.68 -11.62
C PHE A 348 11.23 -11.27 -10.20
N ASP A 349 12.51 -11.14 -9.93
CA ASP A 349 13.03 -10.73 -8.64
C ASP A 349 13.39 -9.25 -8.65
N TYR A 350 13.09 -8.56 -7.56
CA TYR A 350 13.52 -7.19 -7.35
C TYR A 350 13.69 -6.86 -5.87
N ASN A 351 14.53 -5.88 -5.61
CA ASN A 351 14.84 -5.45 -4.25
C ASN A 351 14.27 -4.05 -4.01
N ILE A 352 13.61 -3.89 -2.87
CA ILE A 352 13.15 -2.58 -2.41
C ILE A 352 13.91 -2.24 -1.12
N ARG A 353 14.37 -1.00 -1.03
CA ARG A 353 14.95 -0.45 0.17
C ARG A 353 14.11 0.72 0.65
N THR A 354 13.63 0.65 1.90
CA THR A 354 12.91 1.77 2.53
C THR A 354 13.89 2.85 3.03
N PRO A 355 13.43 4.07 3.35
CA PRO A 355 14.27 5.08 3.94
C PRO A 355 14.73 4.72 5.37
N TRP A 356 15.80 5.36 5.84
CA TRP A 356 16.14 5.43 7.25
C TRP A 356 15.05 6.17 8.02
N LYS A 357 14.86 5.79 9.29
CA LYS A 357 13.95 6.49 10.18
C LYS A 357 14.68 6.93 11.44
N PHE A 358 14.48 8.18 11.80
CA PHE A 358 14.99 8.79 13.03
C PHE A 358 13.80 9.34 13.81
N ASN A 359 13.67 8.94 15.06
CA ASN A 359 12.57 9.37 15.91
C ASN A 359 13.08 10.05 17.16
N ILE A 360 12.45 11.16 17.54
CA ILE A 360 12.59 11.82 18.83
C ILE A 360 11.22 11.92 19.47
N SER A 361 11.14 11.61 20.75
CA SER A 361 9.88 11.58 21.48
C SER A 361 10.02 12.14 22.89
N LEU A 362 8.92 12.71 23.41
CA LEU A 362 8.80 13.25 24.75
C LEU A 362 7.55 12.66 25.39
N GLY A 363 7.70 11.98 26.50
CA GLY A 363 6.61 11.31 27.18
C GLY A 363 6.54 11.66 28.66
N THR A 364 5.34 11.78 29.19
CA THR A 364 5.10 11.97 30.62
C THR A 364 3.75 11.41 31.05
N THR A 365 3.61 11.15 32.35
CA THR A 365 2.32 10.79 32.95
C THR A 365 1.98 11.76 34.08
N VAL A 366 0.69 12.11 34.18
CA VAL A 366 0.17 12.97 35.26
C VAL A 366 -0.71 12.10 36.15
N GLY A 367 -0.22 11.78 37.34
CA GLY A 367 -0.89 10.83 38.23
C GLY A 367 -1.12 9.48 37.56
N ASN A 368 -2.29 8.88 37.79
CA ASN A 368 -2.69 7.59 37.22
C ASN A 368 -3.76 7.71 36.13
N PHE A 369 -4.07 8.96 35.69
CA PHE A 369 -5.24 9.22 34.84
C PHE A 369 -4.90 9.81 33.48
N LEU A 370 -3.67 10.35 33.27
CA LEU A 370 -3.30 10.98 32.01
C LEU A 370 -1.89 10.55 31.61
N ALA A 371 -1.75 10.12 30.37
CA ALA A 371 -0.46 9.86 29.71
C ALA A 371 -0.36 10.75 28.46
N LEU A 372 0.76 11.42 28.28
CA LEU A 372 1.04 12.30 27.15
C LEU A 372 2.33 11.82 26.48
N ASP A 373 2.32 11.70 25.16
CA ASP A 373 3.51 11.49 24.33
C ASP A 373 3.45 12.40 23.11
N ALA A 374 4.58 12.93 22.71
CA ALA A 374 4.74 13.69 21.48
C ALA A 374 5.95 13.15 20.74
N GLU A 375 5.75 12.87 19.45
CA GLU A 375 6.76 12.25 18.61
C GLU A 375 6.98 13.03 17.32
N TYR A 376 8.24 13.03 16.88
CA TYR A 376 8.62 13.49 15.55
C TYR A 376 9.48 12.42 14.88
N GLU A 377 9.04 11.95 13.71
CA GLU A 377 9.77 10.99 12.88
C GLU A 377 10.26 11.69 11.60
N TYR A 378 11.56 11.57 11.34
CA TYR A 378 12.19 11.97 10.09
C TYR A 378 12.53 10.72 9.27
N LYS A 379 12.20 10.76 7.96
CA LYS A 379 12.53 9.73 6.98
C LYS A 379 13.46 10.33 5.93
N ASP A 380 14.62 9.66 5.70
CA ASP A 380 15.62 10.10 4.73
C ASP A 380 15.39 9.44 3.36
#